data_442826e6c65617ce92e84bcee73c99fe
#
_entry.id   442826e6c65617ce92e84bcee73c99fe
#
_cell.length_a   1.000
_cell.length_b   1.000
_cell.length_c   1.000
_cell.angle_alpha   90.00
_cell.angle_beta   90.00
_cell.angle_gamma   90.00
#
_symmetry.space_group_name_H-M   'P 1'
#
loop_
_entity.id
_entity.type
_entity.pdbx_description
1 polymer ?
#
loop_
_entity_poly.entity_id
_entity_poly.type
_entity_poly.pdbx_seq_one_letter_code
_entity_poly.pdbx_strand_id
1 'polypeptide(L)'
;MSSVSHDAMQRTARLIESSGLELVRFAWCDTHGMLRSKTLTATAAIKALRSGVGMVSTLMLKDTSDRTAFKVFEAGIADELPGFEFASNLLLMPIEGSFKVLPWADKTGWVQCQPVFQNGTPVPFDTRRQLQHALAQLAQRGWGMVCGLEVEFHIYRLKDPLHGLDLDPHTAAWPGPAPEVSLIHPGYNLLSEHLFDMSEEPLRIVQHTAQALGLPLQSLEIELGPSQVEAVFDATDALTAADNMVLFRNATRQAL
;
A
#
# COMPACT_ATOMS: atom_id res chain seq x y z
N MET A 1 -11.22 -11.31 -19.82
CA MET A 1 -9.91 -10.62 -19.87
C MET A 1 -9.62 -10.26 -21.31
N SER A 2 -9.25 -9.01 -21.59
CA SER A 2 -8.83 -8.59 -22.93
C SER A 2 -7.48 -9.22 -23.29
N SER A 3 -7.14 -9.32 -24.58
CA SER A 3 -5.83 -9.82 -25.05
C SER A 3 -4.66 -9.02 -24.45
N VAL A 4 -4.83 -7.73 -24.25
CA VAL A 4 -3.84 -6.82 -23.65
C VAL A 4 -3.53 -7.22 -22.20
N SER A 5 -4.55 -7.53 -21.40
CA SER A 5 -4.38 -7.97 -20.00
C SER A 5 -3.65 -9.34 -19.91
N HIS A 6 -3.83 -10.22 -20.90
CA HIS A 6 -3.14 -11.50 -20.94
C HIS A 6 -1.62 -11.32 -21.16
N ASP A 7 -1.23 -10.46 -22.08
CA ASP A 7 0.18 -10.19 -22.38
C ASP A 7 0.92 -9.51 -21.23
N ALA A 8 0.25 -8.61 -20.51
CA ALA A 8 0.84 -7.95 -19.35
C ALA A 8 1.10 -8.93 -18.19
N MET A 9 0.16 -9.82 -17.89
CA MET A 9 0.35 -10.84 -16.86
C MET A 9 1.43 -11.85 -17.25
N GLN A 10 1.60 -12.15 -18.55
CA GLN A 10 2.72 -12.97 -19.03
C GLN A 10 4.06 -12.26 -18.85
N ARG A 11 4.15 -10.95 -19.13
CA ARG A 11 5.38 -10.17 -18.86
C ARG A 11 5.74 -10.20 -17.38
N THR A 12 4.76 -10.01 -16.50
CA THR A 12 4.97 -10.10 -15.04
C THR A 12 5.46 -11.49 -14.62
N ALA A 13 4.89 -12.56 -15.15
CA ALA A 13 5.34 -13.93 -14.88
C ALA A 13 6.81 -14.13 -15.27
N ARG A 14 7.21 -13.67 -16.47
CA ARG A 14 8.61 -13.73 -16.94
C ARG A 14 9.55 -12.91 -16.05
N LEU A 15 9.11 -11.74 -15.55
CA LEU A 15 9.90 -10.93 -14.61
C LEU A 15 10.13 -11.67 -13.29
N ILE A 16 9.10 -12.34 -12.75
CA ILE A 16 9.22 -13.14 -11.53
C ILE A 16 10.28 -14.23 -11.71
N GLU A 17 10.23 -14.94 -12.84
CA GLU A 17 11.16 -16.03 -13.14
C GLU A 17 12.59 -15.51 -13.38
N SER A 18 12.75 -14.48 -14.24
CA SER A 18 14.06 -13.96 -14.65
C SER A 18 14.79 -13.20 -13.54
N SER A 19 14.06 -12.62 -12.58
CA SER A 19 14.63 -11.91 -11.44
C SER A 19 15.00 -12.85 -10.28
N GLY A 20 14.79 -14.15 -10.39
CA GLY A 20 15.12 -15.12 -9.33
C GLY A 20 14.32 -14.90 -8.05
N LEU A 21 13.10 -14.37 -8.15
CA LEU A 21 12.27 -14.12 -6.99
C LEU A 21 11.76 -15.42 -6.38
N GLU A 22 11.72 -15.45 -5.05
CA GLU A 22 11.23 -16.60 -4.27
C GLU A 22 9.81 -16.38 -3.77
N LEU A 23 9.45 -15.12 -3.44
CA LEU A 23 8.17 -14.73 -2.89
C LEU A 23 7.55 -13.57 -3.68
N VAL A 24 6.22 -13.51 -3.69
CA VAL A 24 5.46 -12.37 -4.23
C VAL A 24 4.32 -12.02 -3.29
N ARG A 25 4.22 -10.76 -2.88
CA ARG A 25 3.15 -10.22 -2.04
C ARG A 25 2.02 -9.70 -2.92
N PHE A 26 0.84 -10.28 -2.78
CA PHE A 26 -0.42 -9.82 -3.37
C PHE A 26 -1.07 -8.88 -2.36
N ALA A 27 -0.95 -7.57 -2.60
CA ALA A 27 -1.28 -6.54 -1.62
C ALA A 27 -2.50 -5.72 -2.03
N TRP A 28 -3.31 -5.32 -1.06
CA TRP A 28 -4.47 -4.45 -1.25
C TRP A 28 -4.65 -3.53 -0.04
N CYS A 29 -5.30 -2.39 -0.24
CA CYS A 29 -5.74 -1.55 0.87
C CYS A 29 -7.09 -2.02 1.39
N ASP A 30 -7.25 -2.06 2.72
CA ASP A 30 -8.56 -2.17 3.33
C ASP A 30 -9.31 -0.82 3.31
N THR A 31 -10.49 -0.77 3.91
CA THR A 31 -11.34 0.43 3.96
C THR A 31 -10.72 1.62 4.71
N HIS A 32 -9.69 1.39 5.52
CA HIS A 32 -8.96 2.41 6.28
C HIS A 32 -7.61 2.78 5.62
N GLY A 33 -7.32 2.23 4.43
CA GLY A 33 -6.05 2.44 3.73
C GLY A 33 -4.87 1.66 4.34
N MET A 34 -5.13 0.72 5.26
CA MET A 34 -4.08 -0.19 5.72
C MET A 34 -3.74 -1.19 4.61
N LEU A 35 -2.45 -1.28 4.29
CA LEU A 35 -1.99 -2.24 3.30
C LEU A 35 -1.90 -3.64 3.92
N ARG A 36 -2.65 -4.57 3.33
CA ARG A 36 -2.65 -5.99 3.69
C ARG A 36 -2.10 -6.80 2.52
N SER A 37 -1.56 -7.99 2.80
CA SER A 37 -1.06 -8.85 1.73
C SER A 37 -1.18 -10.33 2.03
N LYS A 38 -1.24 -11.14 0.97
CA LYS A 38 -0.93 -12.57 1.00
C LYS A 38 0.37 -12.80 0.27
N THR A 39 1.32 -13.45 0.91
CA THR A 39 2.61 -13.77 0.31
C THR A 39 2.58 -15.20 -0.23
N LEU A 40 2.87 -15.36 -1.51
CA LEU A 40 2.92 -16.63 -2.21
C LEU A 40 4.35 -16.94 -2.64
N THR A 41 4.68 -18.23 -2.78
CA THR A 41 5.89 -18.64 -3.50
C THR A 41 5.83 -18.17 -4.96
N ALA A 42 6.96 -17.92 -5.60
CA ALA A 42 7.03 -17.47 -6.99
C ALA A 42 6.19 -18.34 -7.94
N THR A 43 6.30 -19.67 -7.81
CA THR A 43 5.53 -20.63 -8.62
C THR A 43 4.03 -20.49 -8.42
N ALA A 44 3.56 -20.31 -7.19
CA ALA A 44 2.15 -20.09 -6.88
C ALA A 44 1.67 -18.72 -7.37
N ALA A 45 2.53 -17.70 -7.24
CA ALA A 45 2.24 -16.34 -7.69
C ALA A 45 2.01 -16.26 -9.20
N ILE A 46 2.85 -16.92 -10.01
CA ILE A 46 2.69 -16.96 -11.47
C ILE A 46 1.31 -17.50 -11.87
N LYS A 47 0.83 -18.54 -11.18
CA LYS A 47 -0.53 -19.07 -11.41
C LYS A 47 -1.59 -18.07 -10.98
N ALA A 48 -1.39 -17.44 -9.81
CA ALA A 48 -2.32 -16.50 -9.21
C ALA A 48 -2.45 -15.16 -9.98
N LEU A 49 -1.46 -14.78 -10.80
CA LEU A 49 -1.59 -13.60 -11.67
C LEU A 49 -2.83 -13.64 -12.58
N ARG A 50 -3.32 -14.83 -12.92
CA ARG A 50 -4.53 -14.98 -13.74
C ARG A 50 -5.79 -15.30 -12.95
N SER A 51 -5.67 -16.14 -11.92
CA SER A 51 -6.81 -16.62 -11.14
C SER A 51 -7.18 -15.74 -9.96
N GLY A 52 -6.32 -14.81 -9.59
CA GLY A 52 -6.42 -14.10 -8.33
C GLY A 52 -6.07 -14.98 -7.12
N VAL A 53 -6.19 -14.40 -5.94
CA VAL A 53 -5.92 -15.05 -4.65
C VAL A 53 -7.12 -14.89 -3.74
N GLY A 54 -7.62 -15.99 -3.17
CA GLY A 54 -8.73 -15.93 -2.21
C GLY A 54 -8.35 -15.18 -0.93
N MET A 55 -9.26 -14.33 -0.46
CA MET A 55 -9.15 -13.58 0.79
C MET A 55 -10.49 -13.62 1.52
N VAL A 56 -10.47 -13.78 2.84
CA VAL A 56 -11.70 -13.71 3.64
C VAL A 56 -12.30 -12.30 3.59
N SER A 57 -13.58 -12.20 3.26
CA SER A 57 -14.27 -10.91 3.03
C SER A 57 -14.30 -10.01 4.28
N THR A 58 -14.29 -10.58 5.48
CA THR A 58 -14.31 -9.83 6.74
C THR A 58 -13.12 -8.87 6.93
N LEU A 59 -12.03 -9.04 6.18
CA LEU A 59 -10.92 -8.08 6.17
C LEU A 59 -11.30 -6.72 5.58
N MET A 60 -12.35 -6.66 4.76
CA MET A 60 -12.92 -5.40 4.26
C MET A 60 -13.92 -4.76 5.23
N LEU A 61 -14.29 -5.47 6.31
CA LEU A 61 -15.29 -5.07 7.30
C LEU A 61 -14.68 -4.79 8.68
N LYS A 62 -13.38 -4.54 8.73
CA LYS A 62 -12.66 -4.22 9.95
C LYS A 62 -12.88 -2.76 10.33
N ASP A 63 -13.00 -2.50 11.64
CA ASP A 63 -12.87 -1.15 12.21
C ASP A 63 -11.39 -0.78 12.43
N THR A 64 -11.15 0.42 12.96
CA THR A 64 -9.79 0.91 13.24
C THR A 64 -9.05 0.15 14.34
N SER A 65 -9.76 -0.69 15.10
CA SER A 65 -9.21 -1.59 16.13
C SER A 65 -8.99 -3.02 15.60
N ASP A 66 -9.10 -3.22 14.28
CA ASP A 66 -9.02 -4.52 13.59
C ASP A 66 -10.11 -5.54 14.03
N ARG A 67 -11.24 -5.06 14.56
CA ARG A 67 -12.41 -5.88 14.86
C ARG A 67 -13.34 -5.90 13.66
N THR A 68 -14.02 -7.03 13.41
CA THR A 68 -15.06 -7.11 12.39
C THR A 68 -16.30 -6.34 12.87
N ALA A 69 -16.62 -5.23 12.18
CA ALA A 69 -17.70 -4.32 12.57
C ALA A 69 -19.10 -4.88 12.32
N PHE A 70 -19.22 -5.84 11.39
CA PHE A 70 -20.50 -6.42 10.98
C PHE A 70 -20.58 -7.88 11.37
N LYS A 71 -21.77 -8.32 11.78
CA LYS A 71 -22.02 -9.68 12.25
C LYS A 71 -22.43 -10.58 11.08
N VAL A 72 -21.47 -10.93 10.24
CA VAL A 72 -21.66 -11.64 8.96
C VAL A 72 -22.34 -13.02 9.05
N PHE A 73 -22.50 -13.57 10.26
CA PHE A 73 -23.20 -14.84 10.50
C PHE A 73 -24.63 -14.67 11.03
N GLU A 74 -25.08 -13.43 11.25
CA GLU A 74 -26.46 -13.16 11.69
C GLU A 74 -27.42 -13.10 10.50
N ALA A 75 -28.70 -13.36 10.77
CA ALA A 75 -29.75 -13.22 9.78
C ALA A 75 -29.92 -11.75 9.35
N GLY A 76 -30.20 -11.52 8.06
CA GLY A 76 -30.42 -10.18 7.51
C GLY A 76 -29.16 -9.50 6.96
N ILE A 77 -27.96 -10.03 7.22
CA ILE A 77 -26.71 -9.44 6.68
C ILE A 77 -26.71 -9.41 5.14
N ALA A 78 -27.35 -10.36 4.49
CA ALA A 78 -27.46 -10.40 3.02
C ALA A 78 -28.19 -9.18 2.44
N ASP A 79 -29.15 -8.62 3.19
CA ASP A 79 -29.89 -7.41 2.79
C ASP A 79 -29.08 -6.14 2.99
N GLU A 80 -28.23 -6.10 4.04
CA GLU A 80 -27.38 -4.95 4.37
C GLU A 80 -26.08 -4.95 3.56
N LEU A 81 -25.41 -6.11 3.45
CA LEU A 81 -24.13 -6.29 2.78
C LEU A 81 -24.14 -7.54 1.89
N PRO A 82 -24.79 -7.49 0.72
CA PRO A 82 -24.88 -8.63 -0.19
C PRO A 82 -23.49 -9.12 -0.62
N GLY A 83 -23.26 -10.43 -0.53
CA GLY A 83 -21.99 -11.08 -0.89
C GLY A 83 -20.98 -11.21 0.24
N PHE A 84 -21.30 -10.71 1.45
CA PHE A 84 -20.45 -10.83 2.64
C PHE A 84 -20.95 -11.86 3.65
N GLU A 85 -22.04 -12.54 3.35
CA GLU A 85 -22.64 -13.55 4.20
C GLU A 85 -21.64 -14.69 4.48
N PHE A 86 -21.66 -15.18 5.72
CA PHE A 86 -20.87 -16.32 6.17
C PHE A 86 -19.34 -16.15 6.02
N ALA A 87 -18.85 -14.90 6.01
CA ALA A 87 -17.43 -14.60 5.79
C ALA A 87 -16.89 -15.25 4.49
N SER A 88 -17.67 -15.18 3.40
CA SER A 88 -17.28 -15.71 2.10
C SER A 88 -15.92 -15.16 1.61
N ASN A 89 -15.28 -15.84 0.68
CA ASN A 89 -14.02 -15.34 0.10
C ASN A 89 -14.30 -14.32 -1.01
N LEU A 90 -13.51 -13.25 -1.00
CA LEU A 90 -13.25 -12.39 -2.15
C LEU A 90 -12.05 -12.92 -2.94
N LEU A 91 -11.86 -12.43 -4.15
CA LEU A 91 -10.66 -12.64 -4.95
C LEU A 91 -9.85 -11.35 -5.03
N LEU A 92 -8.57 -11.42 -4.73
CA LEU A 92 -7.60 -10.36 -4.97
C LEU A 92 -7.10 -10.49 -6.40
N MET A 93 -7.58 -9.63 -7.28
CA MET A 93 -7.17 -9.62 -8.68
C MET A 93 -6.00 -8.65 -8.87
N PRO A 94 -4.86 -9.11 -9.43
CA PRO A 94 -3.72 -8.26 -9.69
C PRO A 94 -4.05 -7.10 -10.63
N ILE A 95 -3.54 -5.91 -10.31
CA ILE A 95 -3.63 -4.72 -11.17
C ILE A 95 -2.48 -4.76 -12.16
N GLU A 96 -2.82 -4.64 -13.43
CA GLU A 96 -1.86 -4.63 -14.53
C GLU A 96 -0.85 -3.48 -14.35
N GLY A 97 0.45 -3.77 -14.55
CA GLY A 97 1.52 -2.78 -14.46
C GLY A 97 1.99 -2.42 -13.03
N SER A 98 1.31 -2.93 -12.00
CA SER A 98 1.65 -2.60 -10.60
C SER A 98 2.80 -3.42 -10.02
N PHE A 99 3.31 -4.42 -10.74
CA PHE A 99 4.36 -5.29 -10.22
C PHE A 99 5.67 -4.54 -9.96
N LYS A 100 6.26 -4.77 -8.78
CA LYS A 100 7.54 -4.21 -8.33
C LYS A 100 8.40 -5.30 -7.69
N VAL A 101 9.72 -5.16 -7.78
CA VAL A 101 10.67 -5.88 -6.92
C VAL A 101 10.93 -4.99 -5.71
N LEU A 102 10.81 -5.55 -4.50
CA LEU A 102 10.93 -4.76 -3.28
C LEU A 102 12.40 -4.56 -2.90
N PRO A 103 12.90 -3.31 -2.79
CA PRO A 103 14.31 -3.05 -2.49
C PRO A 103 14.71 -3.36 -1.02
N TRP A 104 13.73 -3.46 -0.11
CA TRP A 104 13.95 -3.77 1.31
C TRP A 104 13.70 -5.23 1.70
N ALA A 105 13.28 -6.07 0.77
CA ALA A 105 12.91 -7.46 1.03
C ALA A 105 13.58 -8.38 0.01
N ASP A 106 14.49 -9.25 0.51
CA ASP A 106 15.28 -10.12 -0.35
C ASP A 106 14.38 -11.01 -1.22
N LYS A 107 14.73 -11.10 -2.50
CA LYS A 107 14.06 -11.92 -3.52
C LYS A 107 12.53 -11.86 -3.49
N THR A 108 11.98 -10.71 -3.17
CA THR A 108 10.55 -10.53 -2.97
C THR A 108 9.96 -9.55 -3.99
N GLY A 109 8.96 -10.02 -4.73
CA GLY A 109 8.10 -9.20 -5.58
C GLY A 109 6.85 -8.71 -4.83
N TRP A 110 6.22 -7.70 -5.40
CA TRP A 110 4.98 -7.12 -4.91
C TRP A 110 4.07 -6.78 -6.07
N VAL A 111 2.78 -7.04 -5.92
CA VAL A 111 1.75 -6.66 -6.89
C VAL A 111 0.56 -6.09 -6.16
N GLN A 112 0.09 -4.93 -6.62
CA GLN A 112 -1.15 -4.35 -6.11
C GLN A 112 -2.34 -5.12 -6.65
N CYS A 113 -3.32 -5.37 -5.78
CA CYS A 113 -4.52 -6.10 -6.11
C CYS A 113 -5.76 -5.28 -5.81
N GLN A 114 -6.85 -5.60 -6.51
CA GLN A 114 -8.17 -5.07 -6.25
C GLN A 114 -9.10 -6.22 -5.85
N PRO A 115 -9.85 -6.10 -4.73
CA PRO A 115 -10.79 -7.13 -4.30
C PRO A 115 -12.03 -7.14 -5.20
N VAL A 116 -12.44 -8.35 -5.58
CA VAL A 116 -13.70 -8.60 -6.30
C VAL A 116 -14.43 -9.78 -5.67
N PHE A 117 -15.75 -9.86 -5.88
CA PHE A 117 -16.51 -11.05 -5.53
C PHE A 117 -16.12 -12.25 -6.42
N GLN A 118 -16.50 -13.48 -6.01
CA GLN A 118 -16.20 -14.71 -6.75
C GLN A 118 -16.72 -14.72 -8.20
N ASN A 119 -17.80 -13.98 -8.46
CA ASN A 119 -18.36 -13.80 -9.80
C ASN A 119 -17.65 -12.71 -10.63
N GLY A 120 -16.60 -12.09 -10.07
CA GLY A 120 -15.83 -11.03 -10.73
C GLY A 120 -16.43 -9.62 -10.58
N THR A 121 -17.57 -9.46 -9.89
CA THR A 121 -18.10 -8.12 -9.64
C THR A 121 -17.23 -7.37 -8.62
N PRO A 122 -16.99 -6.06 -8.82
CA PRO A 122 -16.20 -5.26 -7.87
C PRO A 122 -16.86 -5.13 -6.50
N VAL A 123 -16.04 -5.08 -5.44
CA VAL A 123 -16.51 -4.72 -4.10
C VAL A 123 -16.88 -3.23 -4.10
N PRO A 124 -18.14 -2.87 -3.71
CA PRO A 124 -18.64 -1.52 -3.91
C PRO A 124 -17.95 -0.44 -3.08
N PHE A 125 -17.39 -0.78 -1.93
CA PHE A 125 -16.69 0.15 -1.03
C PHE A 125 -15.15 -0.02 -1.03
N ASP A 126 -14.59 -0.76 -2.00
CA ASP A 126 -13.16 -0.73 -2.24
C ASP A 126 -12.71 0.69 -2.60
N THR A 127 -11.74 1.23 -1.86
CA THR A 127 -11.35 2.64 -1.95
C THR A 127 -10.82 3.02 -3.32
N ARG A 128 -10.04 2.13 -3.95
CA ARG A 128 -9.55 2.36 -5.32
C ARG A 128 -10.70 2.36 -6.32
N ARG A 129 -11.70 1.49 -6.13
CA ARG A 129 -12.90 1.45 -6.95
C ARG A 129 -13.73 2.73 -6.86
N GLN A 130 -13.81 3.34 -5.67
CA GLN A 130 -14.50 4.61 -5.49
C GLN A 130 -13.85 5.73 -6.33
N LEU A 131 -12.51 5.80 -6.32
CA LEU A 131 -11.80 6.76 -7.18
C LEU A 131 -12.05 6.47 -8.67
N GLN A 132 -11.96 5.22 -9.11
CA GLN A 132 -12.26 4.83 -10.49
C GLN A 132 -13.68 5.25 -10.90
N HIS A 133 -14.67 5.09 -10.00
CA HIS A 133 -16.04 5.50 -10.25
C HIS A 133 -16.16 7.03 -10.41
N ALA A 134 -15.53 7.81 -9.53
CA ALA A 134 -15.51 9.27 -9.61
C ALA A 134 -14.84 9.75 -10.92
N LEU A 135 -13.71 9.16 -11.30
CA LEU A 135 -13.03 9.49 -12.56
C LEU A 135 -13.88 9.13 -13.79
N ALA A 136 -14.62 8.02 -13.75
CA ALA A 136 -15.53 7.66 -14.83
C ALA A 136 -16.68 8.69 -14.99
N GLN A 137 -17.20 9.24 -13.88
CA GLN A 137 -18.20 10.32 -13.91
C GLN A 137 -17.64 11.62 -14.50
N LEU A 138 -16.39 11.98 -14.20
CA LEU A 138 -15.71 13.11 -14.81
C LEU A 138 -15.55 12.91 -16.32
N ALA A 139 -15.10 11.73 -16.72
CA ALA A 139 -14.91 11.38 -18.13
C ALA A 139 -16.18 11.46 -18.96
N GLN A 140 -17.36 11.10 -18.40
CA GLN A 140 -18.66 11.27 -19.04
C GLN A 140 -18.98 12.75 -19.37
N ARG A 141 -18.36 13.68 -18.64
CA ARG A 141 -18.49 15.13 -18.87
C ARG A 141 -17.37 15.70 -19.74
N GLY A 142 -16.49 14.85 -20.28
CA GLY A 142 -15.31 15.24 -21.06
C GLY A 142 -14.17 15.79 -20.22
N TRP A 143 -14.14 15.54 -18.92
CA TRP A 143 -13.11 16.02 -18.00
C TRP A 143 -12.17 14.89 -17.58
N GLY A 144 -10.89 15.25 -17.42
CA GLY A 144 -9.88 14.43 -16.74
C GLY A 144 -9.46 15.06 -15.41
N MET A 145 -8.64 14.35 -14.65
CA MET A 145 -8.08 14.85 -13.39
C MET A 145 -6.59 14.53 -13.33
N VAL A 146 -5.78 15.55 -13.11
CA VAL A 146 -4.34 15.48 -12.86
C VAL A 146 -4.11 15.87 -11.41
N CYS A 147 -3.27 15.11 -10.70
CA CYS A 147 -2.92 15.33 -9.29
C CYS A 147 -1.42 15.45 -9.13
N GLY A 148 -0.94 16.50 -8.45
CA GLY A 148 0.34 16.50 -7.76
C GLY A 148 0.20 15.74 -6.45
N LEU A 149 1.24 15.04 -6.07
CA LEU A 149 1.32 14.34 -4.80
C LEU A 149 2.45 14.96 -3.99
N GLU A 150 2.10 15.60 -2.88
CA GLU A 150 2.98 16.19 -1.90
C GLU A 150 2.72 15.50 -0.57
N VAL A 151 3.74 14.82 -0.04
CA VAL A 151 3.57 13.97 1.14
C VAL A 151 4.45 14.48 2.26
N GLU A 152 3.82 15.10 3.25
CA GLU A 152 4.47 15.50 4.48
C GLU A 152 4.40 14.38 5.52
N PHE A 153 5.52 14.13 6.19
CA PHE A 153 5.61 13.11 7.24
C PHE A 153 6.75 13.40 8.21
N HIS A 154 6.70 12.76 9.37
CA HIS A 154 7.75 12.87 10.37
C HIS A 154 8.61 11.61 10.40
N ILE A 155 9.94 11.79 10.50
CA ILE A 155 10.91 10.72 10.69
C ILE A 155 11.53 10.87 12.08
N TYR A 156 11.47 9.80 12.87
CA TYR A 156 12.05 9.77 14.21
C TYR A 156 13.05 8.63 14.31
N ARG A 157 14.08 8.82 15.12
CA ARG A 157 14.99 7.74 15.49
C ARG A 157 14.48 7.06 16.76
N LEU A 158 14.29 5.76 16.73
CA LEU A 158 14.00 4.98 17.93
C LEU A 158 15.19 5.04 18.88
N LYS A 159 14.96 5.35 20.16
CA LYS A 159 16.01 5.30 21.19
C LYS A 159 16.33 3.85 21.59
N ASP A 160 15.30 3.00 21.59
CA ASP A 160 15.43 1.57 21.75
C ASP A 160 15.08 0.86 20.45
N PRO A 161 16.10 0.42 19.67
CA PRO A 161 15.85 -0.26 18.39
C PRO A 161 15.21 -1.65 18.57
N LEU A 162 15.19 -2.21 19.78
CA LEU A 162 14.52 -3.47 20.09
C LEU A 162 13.07 -3.27 20.58
N HIS A 163 12.59 -2.03 20.63
CA HIS A 163 11.24 -1.73 21.07
C HIS A 163 10.20 -2.55 20.30
N GLY A 164 9.36 -3.28 21.04
CA GLY A 164 8.32 -4.14 20.47
C GLY A 164 8.78 -5.51 19.98
N LEU A 165 10.07 -5.83 20.04
CA LEU A 165 10.60 -7.18 19.73
C LEU A 165 10.55 -8.10 20.94
N ASP A 166 10.59 -7.56 22.16
CA ASP A 166 10.43 -8.30 23.42
C ASP A 166 8.98 -8.17 23.90
N LEU A 167 8.07 -8.87 23.22
CA LEU A 167 6.64 -8.84 23.53
C LEU A 167 6.28 -9.92 24.56
N ASP A 168 5.62 -9.52 25.65
CA ASP A 168 4.99 -10.47 26.56
C ASP A 168 3.76 -11.09 25.84
N PRO A 169 3.74 -12.43 25.65
CA PRO A 169 2.62 -13.11 25.00
C PRO A 169 1.26 -12.88 25.67
N HIS A 170 1.23 -12.60 26.98
CA HIS A 170 -0.01 -12.35 27.72
C HIS A 170 -0.60 -10.97 27.46
N THR A 171 0.22 -10.00 27.06
CA THR A 171 -0.18 -8.60 26.81
C THR A 171 -0.02 -8.18 25.36
N ALA A 172 0.53 -9.02 24.49
CA ALA A 172 0.85 -8.70 23.10
C ALA A 172 -0.35 -8.24 22.24
N ALA A 173 -1.59 -8.58 22.65
CA ALA A 173 -2.82 -8.12 21.97
C ALA A 173 -3.20 -6.67 22.29
N TRP A 174 -2.58 -6.04 23.28
CA TRP A 174 -2.83 -4.67 23.69
C TRP A 174 -1.72 -3.77 23.15
N PRO A 175 -2.05 -2.52 22.76
CA PRO A 175 -1.01 -1.55 22.40
C PRO A 175 -0.04 -1.39 23.57
N GLY A 176 1.25 -1.59 23.30
CA GLY A 176 2.32 -1.28 24.25
C GLY A 176 2.44 0.23 24.47
N PRO A 177 3.33 0.67 25.38
CA PRO A 177 3.66 2.08 25.51
C PRO A 177 4.21 2.62 24.19
N ALA A 178 4.00 3.92 23.93
CA ALA A 178 4.60 4.57 22.78
C ALA A 178 6.14 4.46 22.85
N PRO A 179 6.83 4.20 21.71
CA PRO A 179 8.29 4.12 21.70
C PRO A 179 8.91 5.48 22.11
N GLU A 180 10.01 5.42 22.81
CA GLU A 180 10.84 6.62 23.00
C GLU A 180 11.57 6.93 21.70
N VAL A 181 11.46 8.18 21.26
CA VAL A 181 12.08 8.64 20.01
C VAL A 181 12.96 9.87 20.22
N SER A 182 13.88 10.10 19.30
CA SER A 182 14.59 11.36 19.15
C SER A 182 14.30 11.97 17.79
N LEU A 183 14.40 13.30 17.72
CA LEU A 183 14.24 14.05 16.49
C LEU A 183 15.45 13.83 15.57
N ILE A 184 15.23 13.88 14.25
CA ILE A 184 16.30 13.96 13.26
C ILE A 184 16.75 15.42 13.03
N HIS A 185 15.84 16.39 13.22
CA HIS A 185 16.13 17.84 13.24
C HIS A 185 15.13 18.58 14.13
N PRO A 186 15.49 19.77 14.66
CA PRO A 186 14.65 20.53 15.58
C PRO A 186 13.42 21.19 14.96
N GLY A 187 13.38 21.36 13.64
CA GLY A 187 12.30 22.09 12.94
C GLY A 187 12.43 23.63 13.03
N TYR A 188 11.33 24.29 12.75
CA TYR A 188 11.12 25.74 12.79
C TYR A 188 12.02 26.57 11.86
N ASN A 189 12.59 25.93 10.83
CA ASN A 189 13.39 26.58 9.80
C ASN A 189 13.13 25.91 8.46
N LEU A 190 12.06 26.35 7.79
CA LEU A 190 11.59 25.82 6.52
C LEU A 190 12.69 25.88 5.44
N LEU A 191 12.86 24.78 4.66
CA LEU A 191 13.81 24.63 3.58
C LEU A 191 15.27 24.88 3.98
N SER A 192 15.61 24.64 5.25
CA SER A 192 16.96 24.84 5.77
C SER A 192 17.91 23.76 5.23
N GLU A 193 18.94 24.18 4.49
CA GLU A 193 20.02 23.31 4.00
C GLU A 193 20.73 22.60 5.16
N HIS A 194 21.02 23.34 6.26
CA HIS A 194 21.63 22.75 7.44
C HIS A 194 20.78 21.63 8.08
N LEU A 195 19.46 21.81 8.16
CA LEU A 195 18.58 20.76 8.68
C LEU A 195 18.45 19.59 7.70
N PHE A 196 18.60 19.85 6.39
CA PHE A 196 18.66 18.79 5.38
C PHE A 196 19.90 17.93 5.59
N ASP A 197 21.08 18.54 5.78
CA ASP A 197 22.33 17.82 6.07
C ASP A 197 22.21 16.96 7.34
N MET A 198 21.57 17.47 8.41
CA MET A 198 21.29 16.68 9.62
C MET A 198 20.40 15.46 9.35
N SER A 199 19.57 15.53 8.34
CA SER A 199 18.56 14.51 7.98
C SER A 199 18.98 13.67 6.77
N GLU A 200 20.21 13.84 6.25
CA GLU A 200 20.63 13.23 5.00
C GLU A 200 20.48 11.70 4.98
N GLU A 201 20.87 11.01 6.06
CA GLU A 201 20.80 9.54 6.14
C GLU A 201 19.41 8.99 5.87
N PRO A 202 18.35 9.35 6.62
CA PRO A 202 17.00 8.87 6.36
C PRO A 202 16.41 9.37 5.03
N LEU A 203 16.71 10.61 4.62
CA LEU A 203 16.21 11.14 3.35
C LEU A 203 16.82 10.42 2.15
N ARG A 204 18.06 10.00 2.24
CA ARG A 204 18.71 9.19 1.19
C ARG A 204 18.09 7.79 1.09
N ILE A 205 17.70 7.19 2.21
CA ILE A 205 16.94 5.92 2.21
C ILE A 205 15.59 6.11 1.47
N VAL A 206 14.87 7.19 1.76
CA VAL A 206 13.60 7.52 1.09
C VAL A 206 13.82 7.69 -0.41
N GLN A 207 14.80 8.49 -0.82
CA GLN A 207 15.13 8.74 -2.22
C GLN A 207 15.47 7.45 -2.97
N HIS A 208 16.39 6.64 -2.45
CA HIS A 208 16.81 5.40 -3.11
C HIS A 208 15.65 4.40 -3.22
N THR A 209 14.83 4.31 -2.18
CA THR A 209 13.65 3.44 -2.16
C THR A 209 12.63 3.87 -3.20
N ALA A 210 12.30 5.17 -3.27
CA ALA A 210 11.38 5.70 -4.26
C ALA A 210 11.91 5.47 -5.70
N GLN A 211 13.19 5.71 -5.92
CA GLN A 211 13.85 5.52 -7.21
C GLN A 211 13.87 4.05 -7.64
N ALA A 212 14.19 3.12 -6.73
CA ALA A 212 14.21 1.69 -7.01
C ALA A 212 12.81 1.14 -7.38
N LEU A 213 11.75 1.76 -6.85
CA LEU A 213 10.37 1.44 -7.18
C LEU A 213 9.85 2.15 -8.43
N GLY A 214 10.64 3.04 -9.03
CA GLY A 214 10.24 3.84 -10.20
C GLY A 214 9.13 4.83 -9.87
N LEU A 215 9.09 5.35 -8.64
CA LEU A 215 8.20 6.46 -8.26
C LEU A 215 8.77 7.78 -8.80
N PRO A 216 7.92 8.69 -9.32
CA PRO A 216 8.36 9.94 -9.94
C PRO A 216 8.68 11.03 -8.91
N LEU A 217 9.57 10.72 -7.95
CA LEU A 217 10.02 11.65 -6.91
C LEU A 217 10.80 12.81 -7.54
N GLN A 218 10.42 14.05 -7.22
CA GLN A 218 11.03 15.29 -7.69
C GLN A 218 11.92 15.94 -6.64
N SER A 219 11.41 16.13 -5.43
CA SER A 219 12.15 16.76 -4.35
C SER A 219 11.89 16.07 -3.01
N LEU A 220 12.83 16.31 -2.09
CA LEU A 220 12.71 16.07 -0.67
C LEU A 220 13.00 17.40 0.03
N GLU A 221 12.13 17.82 0.93
CA GLU A 221 12.16 19.15 1.53
C GLU A 221 12.10 19.06 3.04
N ILE A 222 12.76 20.02 3.71
CA ILE A 222 12.64 20.20 5.14
C ILE A 222 11.42 21.04 5.41
N GLU A 223 10.51 20.50 6.20
CA GLU A 223 9.27 21.15 6.59
C GLU A 223 9.39 21.88 7.95
N LEU A 224 8.34 22.64 8.28
CA LEU A 224 8.34 23.53 9.44
C LEU A 224 8.37 22.78 10.78
N GLY A 225 7.71 21.63 10.88
CA GLY A 225 7.62 20.87 12.12
C GLY A 225 8.91 20.16 12.51
N PRO A 226 9.13 19.88 13.81
CA PRO A 226 10.27 19.07 14.26
C PRO A 226 10.27 17.69 13.58
N SER A 227 11.37 17.32 12.92
CA SER A 227 11.50 16.07 12.16
C SER A 227 10.51 15.92 10.99
N GLN A 228 9.87 17.00 10.57
CA GLN A 228 8.94 16.98 9.45
C GLN A 228 9.70 17.19 8.14
N VAL A 229 9.37 16.35 7.18
CA VAL A 229 9.94 16.36 5.82
C VAL A 229 8.82 16.18 4.80
N GLU A 230 9.05 16.63 3.59
CA GLU A 230 8.14 16.48 2.47
C GLU A 230 8.78 15.73 1.32
N ALA A 231 7.98 14.89 0.66
CA ALA A 231 8.33 14.26 -0.60
C ALA A 231 7.35 14.71 -1.68
N VAL A 232 7.86 15.39 -2.70
CA VAL A 232 7.09 15.93 -3.83
C VAL A 232 7.28 15.04 -5.05
N PHE A 233 6.20 14.75 -5.75
CA PHE A 233 6.19 13.89 -6.93
C PHE A 233 5.67 14.61 -8.16
N ASP A 234 6.08 14.17 -9.35
CA ASP A 234 5.51 14.63 -10.61
C ASP A 234 3.99 14.48 -10.63
N ALA A 235 3.32 15.48 -11.20
CA ALA A 235 1.89 15.42 -11.44
C ALA A 235 1.55 14.32 -12.45
N THR A 236 0.61 13.46 -12.09
CA THR A 236 0.15 12.35 -12.92
C THR A 236 -1.39 12.31 -12.97
N ASP A 237 -1.97 11.36 -13.72
CA ASP A 237 -3.40 11.08 -13.56
C ASP A 237 -3.73 10.67 -12.12
N ALA A 238 -4.94 10.99 -11.68
CA ALA A 238 -5.34 10.83 -10.29
C ALA A 238 -5.26 9.38 -9.77
N LEU A 239 -5.50 8.39 -10.63
CA LEU A 239 -5.43 6.99 -10.22
C LEU A 239 -3.98 6.55 -10.01
N THR A 240 -3.07 6.95 -10.90
CA THR A 240 -1.62 6.73 -10.77
C THR A 240 -1.08 7.44 -9.52
N ALA A 241 -1.49 8.68 -9.24
CA ALA A 241 -1.09 9.39 -8.03
C ALA A 241 -1.51 8.63 -6.76
N ALA A 242 -2.75 8.13 -6.70
CA ALA A 242 -3.24 7.33 -5.58
C ALA A 242 -2.49 6.00 -5.42
N ASP A 243 -2.22 5.28 -6.50
CA ASP A 243 -1.44 4.04 -6.49
C ASP A 243 0.02 4.29 -6.05
N ASN A 244 0.63 5.40 -6.50
CA ASN A 244 1.96 5.83 -6.07
C ASN A 244 1.99 6.13 -4.56
N MET A 245 0.96 6.80 -4.01
CA MET A 245 0.87 7.07 -2.57
C MET A 245 0.80 5.78 -1.75
N VAL A 246 0.01 4.80 -2.17
CA VAL A 246 -0.07 3.49 -1.50
C VAL A 246 1.30 2.83 -1.44
N LEU A 247 2.02 2.82 -2.56
CA LEU A 247 3.34 2.21 -2.65
C LEU A 247 4.37 3.00 -1.83
N PHE A 248 4.43 4.33 -1.99
CA PHE A 248 5.37 5.20 -1.28
C PHE A 248 5.20 5.10 0.24
N ARG A 249 3.96 5.22 0.75
CA ARG A 249 3.67 5.14 2.18
C ARG A 249 4.15 3.82 2.79
N ASN A 250 3.90 2.70 2.10
CA ASN A 250 4.36 1.40 2.57
C ASN A 250 5.88 1.27 2.48
N ALA A 251 6.46 1.67 1.35
CA ALA A 251 7.89 1.56 1.08
C ALA A 251 8.73 2.35 2.10
N THR A 252 8.36 3.60 2.34
CA THR A 252 9.06 4.48 3.30
C THR A 252 9.02 3.89 4.71
N ARG A 253 7.86 3.37 5.15
CA ARG A 253 7.72 2.75 6.49
C ARG A 253 8.48 1.44 6.66
N GLN A 254 8.78 0.74 5.57
CA GLN A 254 9.50 -0.55 5.62
C GLN A 254 11.01 -0.38 5.42
N ALA A 255 11.43 0.70 4.75
CA ALA A 255 12.84 0.95 4.45
C ALA A 255 13.56 1.73 5.57
N LEU A 256 12.83 2.56 6.33
CA LEU A 256 13.30 3.28 7.51
C LEU A 256 13.16 2.43 8.77
#